data_3058763d4415e88352063f953e8a8122
#
_entry.id   3058763d4415e88352063f953e8a8122
#
_cell.length_a   1.000
_cell.length_b   1.000
_cell.length_c   1.000
_cell.angle_alpha   90.00
_cell.angle_beta   90.00
_cell.angle_gamma   90.00
#
_symmetry.space_group_name_H-M   'P 1'
#
loop_
_entity.id
_entity.type
_entity.pdbx_description
1 polymer ?
#
loop_
_entity_poly.entity_id
_entity_poly.type
_entity_poly.pdbx_seq_one_letter_code
_entity_poly.pdbx_strand_id
1 'polypeptide(L)'
;LVALANNPYSVAGSVLSDYPMQIDDFQDAAEHITGQVYQRDGRYEVFPFSFRVEEIMNRSQEIAQAVHAKSLGTEHVLLALLLERGTLASQVLEYVGFRYDDQEDGIKIVELRKSLEQRAGWDKEAVKAIRSLYRSQQPNRQTMGNMMGMPASTSGGLEDYTRDLTEMARNGSLEPVIGRGQEISRMIQILSRKTKNNPVLVGDAGVGKTALALGLAQRIASGDVPTEMAKLRVFELDLMTVVQRTRLR
;
A
#
# COMPACT_ATOMS: atom_id res chain seq x y z
N LEU A 1 -8.38 -8.85 -4.00
CA LEU A 1 -9.74 -8.69 -3.48
C LEU A 1 -10.77 -9.20 -4.49
N VAL A 2 -10.80 -8.70 -5.74
CA VAL A 2 -11.71 -9.15 -6.80
C VAL A 2 -11.67 -10.68 -6.98
N ALA A 3 -10.47 -11.27 -7.02
CA ALA A 3 -10.32 -12.72 -7.14
C ALA A 3 -10.90 -13.51 -5.95
N LEU A 4 -10.84 -12.95 -4.74
CA LEU A 4 -11.47 -13.55 -3.54
C LEU A 4 -12.99 -13.47 -3.63
N ALA A 5 -13.55 -12.34 -4.04
CA ALA A 5 -15.00 -12.16 -4.23
C ALA A 5 -15.55 -13.06 -5.34
N ASN A 6 -14.75 -13.33 -6.38
CA ASN A 6 -15.15 -14.18 -7.52
C ASN A 6 -15.21 -15.70 -7.20
N ASN A 7 -14.90 -16.11 -5.99
CA ASN A 7 -14.95 -17.51 -5.59
C ASN A 7 -15.90 -17.71 -4.39
N PRO A 8 -17.24 -17.80 -4.60
CA PRO A 8 -18.21 -17.92 -3.53
C PRO A 8 -18.10 -19.21 -2.72
N TYR A 9 -17.40 -20.24 -3.26
CA TYR A 9 -17.18 -21.50 -2.56
C TYR A 9 -16.00 -21.43 -1.56
N SER A 10 -15.20 -20.38 -1.61
CA SER A 10 -14.15 -20.12 -0.63
C SER A 10 -14.71 -19.45 0.63
N VAL A 11 -13.99 -19.56 1.75
CA VAL A 11 -14.38 -18.88 3.00
C VAL A 11 -14.47 -17.37 2.79
N ALA A 12 -13.48 -16.77 2.18
CA ALA A 12 -13.48 -15.33 1.91
C ALA A 12 -14.63 -14.90 0.99
N GLY A 13 -14.83 -15.61 -0.12
CA GLY A 13 -15.89 -15.28 -1.08
C GLY A 13 -17.28 -15.48 -0.48
N SER A 14 -17.49 -16.54 0.32
CA SER A 14 -18.76 -16.76 1.01
C SER A 14 -19.08 -15.68 2.04
N VAL A 15 -18.08 -15.12 2.70
CA VAL A 15 -18.28 -13.98 3.63
C VAL A 15 -18.59 -12.69 2.86
N LEU A 16 -17.89 -12.43 1.76
CA LEU A 16 -18.13 -11.23 0.94
C LEU A 16 -19.52 -11.27 0.28
N SER A 17 -20.04 -12.45 -0.08
CA SER A 17 -21.37 -12.62 -0.67
C SER A 17 -22.54 -12.44 0.34
N ASP A 18 -22.28 -12.37 1.63
CA ASP A 18 -23.31 -12.01 2.64
C ASP A 18 -23.68 -10.52 2.57
N TYR A 19 -22.94 -9.72 1.86
CA TYR A 19 -23.14 -8.27 1.73
C TYR A 19 -23.76 -7.93 0.37
N PRO A 20 -24.48 -6.79 0.24
CA PRO A 20 -25.25 -6.45 -0.95
C PRO A 20 -24.42 -6.02 -2.16
N MET A 21 -23.12 -6.29 -2.16
CA MET A 21 -22.22 -5.95 -3.26
C MET A 21 -22.03 -7.13 -4.20
N GLN A 22 -22.00 -6.83 -5.50
CA GLN A 22 -21.70 -7.80 -6.55
C GLN A 22 -20.19 -7.78 -6.88
N ILE A 23 -19.72 -8.83 -7.55
CA ILE A 23 -18.32 -8.91 -8.01
C ILE A 23 -17.98 -7.72 -8.91
N ASP A 24 -18.93 -7.34 -9.76
CA ASP A 24 -18.76 -6.23 -10.71
C ASP A 24 -18.55 -4.90 -9.96
N ASP A 25 -19.16 -4.68 -8.79
CA ASP A 25 -18.92 -3.48 -7.98
C ASP A 25 -17.45 -3.36 -7.54
N PHE A 26 -16.80 -4.48 -7.18
CA PHE A 26 -15.38 -4.50 -6.82
C PHE A 26 -14.47 -4.26 -8.02
N GLN A 27 -14.87 -4.76 -9.19
CA GLN A 27 -14.12 -4.56 -10.43
C GLN A 27 -14.24 -3.11 -10.91
N ASP A 28 -15.45 -2.58 -10.98
CA ASP A 28 -15.73 -1.19 -11.36
C ASP A 28 -15.02 -0.20 -10.41
N ALA A 29 -15.03 -0.48 -9.11
CA ALA A 29 -14.28 0.29 -8.12
C ALA A 29 -12.77 0.28 -8.40
N ALA A 30 -12.20 -0.89 -8.69
CA ALA A 30 -10.78 -1.02 -8.99
C ALA A 30 -10.41 -0.28 -10.29
N GLU A 31 -11.22 -0.39 -11.33
CA GLU A 31 -11.05 0.32 -12.60
C GLU A 31 -11.17 1.84 -12.41
N HIS A 32 -12.15 2.30 -11.63
CA HIS A 32 -12.34 3.71 -11.33
C HIS A 32 -11.14 4.33 -10.59
N ILE A 33 -10.63 3.61 -9.59
CA ILE A 33 -9.52 4.09 -8.75
C ILE A 33 -8.19 4.06 -9.51
N THR A 34 -7.96 3.03 -10.33
CA THR A 34 -6.68 2.85 -11.05
C THR A 34 -6.65 3.53 -12.40
N GLY A 35 -7.80 3.87 -12.98
CA GLY A 35 -7.93 4.33 -14.35
C GLY A 35 -7.60 3.26 -15.40
N GLN A 36 -7.49 1.99 -15.00
CA GLN A 36 -7.14 0.86 -15.86
C GLN A 36 -8.35 -0.04 -16.05
N VAL A 37 -8.69 -0.35 -17.31
CA VAL A 37 -9.72 -1.33 -17.64
C VAL A 37 -9.09 -2.73 -17.65
N TYR A 38 -9.57 -3.60 -16.80
CA TYR A 38 -9.12 -5.00 -16.74
C TYR A 38 -9.84 -5.83 -17.79
N GLN A 39 -9.28 -5.88 -19.00
CA GLN A 39 -9.81 -6.78 -20.05
C GLN A 39 -9.42 -8.23 -19.77
N ARG A 40 -10.40 -9.11 -19.70
CA ARG A 40 -10.21 -10.57 -19.68
C ARG A 40 -10.00 -11.05 -21.12
N ASP A 41 -8.80 -10.87 -21.69
CA ASP A 41 -8.48 -11.38 -23.02
C ASP A 41 -8.00 -12.85 -23.02
N GLY A 42 -8.06 -13.52 -21.87
CA GLY A 42 -7.70 -14.93 -21.73
C GLY A 42 -6.21 -15.24 -21.79
N ARG A 43 -5.37 -14.23 -21.93
CA ARG A 43 -3.91 -14.39 -21.88
C ARG A 43 -3.44 -14.20 -20.45
N TYR A 44 -3.03 -15.27 -19.82
CA TYR A 44 -2.40 -15.23 -18.50
C TYR A 44 -0.92 -14.84 -18.66
N GLU A 45 -0.62 -13.56 -18.69
CA GLU A 45 0.74 -13.11 -18.46
C GLU A 45 1.06 -13.22 -16.98
N VAL A 46 2.13 -13.94 -16.64
CA VAL A 46 2.59 -14.07 -15.26
C VAL A 46 3.35 -12.78 -14.92
N PHE A 47 2.66 -11.84 -14.29
CA PHE A 47 3.30 -10.66 -13.74
C PHE A 47 3.89 -10.98 -12.36
N PRO A 48 5.09 -10.46 -12.05
CA PRO A 48 5.60 -10.54 -10.69
C PRO A 48 4.66 -9.81 -9.73
N PHE A 49 4.49 -10.35 -8.53
CA PHE A 49 3.69 -9.68 -7.50
C PHE A 49 4.29 -8.30 -7.18
N SER A 50 3.43 -7.32 -6.97
CA SER A 50 3.85 -6.06 -6.39
C SER A 50 4.33 -6.26 -4.94
N PHE A 51 5.17 -5.36 -4.43
CA PHE A 51 5.65 -5.43 -3.05
C PHE A 51 4.51 -5.54 -2.04
N ARG A 52 3.41 -4.85 -2.31
CA ARG A 52 2.25 -4.88 -1.43
C ARG A 52 1.55 -6.26 -1.44
N VAL A 53 1.48 -6.91 -2.59
CA VAL A 53 0.92 -8.27 -2.69
C VAL A 53 1.82 -9.27 -1.97
N GLU A 54 3.15 -9.18 -2.13
CA GLU A 54 4.10 -10.02 -1.39
C GLU A 54 3.95 -9.83 0.13
N GLU A 55 3.82 -8.60 0.60
CA GLU A 55 3.62 -8.29 2.01
C GLU A 55 2.31 -8.88 2.56
N ILE A 56 1.20 -8.74 1.80
CA ILE A 56 -0.08 -9.34 2.16
C ILE A 56 0.02 -10.87 2.21
N MET A 57 0.72 -11.49 1.27
CA MET A 57 0.91 -12.94 1.26
C MET A 57 1.75 -13.42 2.45
N ASN A 58 2.82 -12.71 2.80
CA ASN A 58 3.62 -12.99 3.99
C ASN A 58 2.78 -12.89 5.27
N ARG A 59 1.97 -11.82 5.41
CA ARG A 59 1.06 -11.68 6.54
C ARG A 59 0.00 -12.76 6.60
N SER A 60 -0.52 -13.16 5.44
CA SER A 60 -1.48 -14.26 5.38
C SER A 60 -0.85 -15.57 5.91
N GLN A 61 0.44 -15.80 5.65
CA GLN A 61 1.18 -16.94 6.19
C GLN A 61 1.37 -16.81 7.71
N GLU A 62 1.71 -15.61 8.22
CA GLU A 62 1.83 -15.37 9.67
C GLU A 62 0.50 -15.63 10.39
N ILE A 63 -0.62 -15.19 9.80
CA ILE A 63 -1.96 -15.45 10.33
C ILE A 63 -2.24 -16.96 10.34
N ALA A 64 -1.99 -17.67 9.24
CA ALA A 64 -2.21 -19.09 9.13
C ALA A 64 -1.38 -19.88 10.18
N GLN A 65 -0.14 -19.47 10.42
CA GLN A 65 0.71 -20.06 11.46
C GLN A 65 0.17 -19.76 12.87
N ALA A 66 -0.28 -18.55 13.14
CA ALA A 66 -0.81 -18.16 14.45
C ALA A 66 -2.09 -18.90 14.82
N VAL A 67 -2.89 -19.29 13.84
CA VAL A 67 -4.12 -20.08 14.05
C VAL A 67 -3.88 -21.60 13.88
N HIS A 68 -2.61 -22.02 13.71
CA HIS A 68 -2.22 -23.41 13.48
C HIS A 68 -2.96 -24.06 12.29
N ALA A 69 -3.22 -23.29 11.23
CA ALA A 69 -3.86 -23.80 10.03
C ALA A 69 -2.94 -24.78 9.29
N LYS A 70 -3.54 -25.85 8.73
CA LYS A 70 -2.80 -26.85 7.94
C LYS A 70 -2.31 -26.30 6.60
N SER A 71 -2.98 -25.30 6.08
CA SER A 71 -2.66 -24.66 4.80
C SER A 71 -3.10 -23.23 4.80
N LEU A 72 -2.51 -22.41 3.92
CA LEU A 72 -2.94 -21.04 3.66
C LEU A 72 -4.29 -21.08 2.93
N GLY A 73 -5.32 -20.50 3.54
CA GLY A 73 -6.66 -20.39 2.97
C GLY A 73 -7.00 -18.94 2.58
N THR A 74 -8.11 -18.77 1.87
CA THR A 74 -8.60 -17.47 1.42
C THR A 74 -9.00 -16.55 2.58
N GLU A 75 -9.42 -17.12 3.71
CA GLU A 75 -9.72 -16.41 4.96
C GLU A 75 -8.52 -15.68 5.53
N HIS A 76 -7.34 -16.27 5.46
CA HIS A 76 -6.10 -15.64 5.92
C HIS A 76 -5.73 -14.47 5.02
N VAL A 77 -5.89 -14.63 3.70
CA VAL A 77 -5.61 -13.58 2.71
C VAL A 77 -6.60 -12.43 2.86
N LEU A 78 -7.90 -12.71 3.01
CA LEU A 78 -8.89 -11.67 3.22
C LEU A 78 -8.62 -10.91 4.52
N LEU A 79 -8.31 -11.60 5.62
CA LEU A 79 -7.99 -10.94 6.88
C LEU A 79 -6.76 -10.05 6.75
N ALA A 80 -5.70 -10.49 6.09
CA ALA A 80 -4.52 -9.68 5.84
C ALA A 80 -4.85 -8.41 5.05
N LEU A 81 -5.70 -8.51 4.02
CA LEU A 81 -6.20 -7.35 3.25
C LEU A 81 -7.00 -6.37 4.11
N LEU A 82 -7.89 -6.87 4.99
CA LEU A 82 -8.73 -6.04 5.86
C LEU A 82 -7.91 -5.28 6.93
N LEU A 83 -6.76 -5.80 7.29
CA LEU A 83 -5.91 -5.20 8.31
C LEU A 83 -4.97 -4.12 7.75
N GLU A 84 -4.78 -4.08 6.42
CA GLU A 84 -3.95 -3.09 5.74
C GLU A 84 -4.77 -1.87 5.30
N ARG A 85 -4.50 -0.72 5.91
CA ARG A 85 -5.07 0.57 5.49
C ARG A 85 -4.20 1.26 4.45
N GLY A 86 -4.82 2.08 3.60
CA GLY A 86 -4.12 2.89 2.59
C GLY A 86 -3.62 2.06 1.39
N THR A 87 -4.14 0.86 1.19
CA THR A 87 -3.89 0.03 0.01
C THR A 87 -4.97 0.25 -1.04
N LEU A 88 -4.71 -0.14 -2.28
CA LEU A 88 -5.74 -0.17 -3.31
C LEU A 88 -6.94 -1.02 -2.87
N ALA A 89 -6.69 -2.16 -2.21
CA ALA A 89 -7.77 -3.01 -1.70
C ALA A 89 -8.63 -2.30 -0.64
N SER A 90 -8.03 -1.51 0.27
CA SER A 90 -8.80 -0.74 1.24
C SER A 90 -9.61 0.38 0.58
N GLN A 91 -9.06 1.04 -0.45
CA GLN A 91 -9.78 2.06 -1.22
C GLN A 91 -10.97 1.46 -1.99
N VAL A 92 -10.79 0.27 -2.60
CA VAL A 92 -11.88 -0.47 -3.25
C VAL A 92 -12.97 -0.84 -2.25
N LEU A 93 -12.60 -1.33 -1.06
CA LEU A 93 -13.57 -1.64 0.00
C LEU A 93 -14.35 -0.40 0.44
N GLU A 94 -13.67 0.75 0.62
CA GLU A 94 -14.32 2.01 0.97
C GLU A 94 -15.23 2.52 -0.15
N TYR A 95 -14.84 2.37 -1.40
CA TYR A 95 -15.64 2.77 -2.56
C TYR A 95 -16.95 1.98 -2.65
N VAL A 96 -16.91 0.66 -2.42
CA VAL A 96 -18.07 -0.20 -2.43
C VAL A 96 -18.90 -0.14 -1.13
N GLY A 97 -18.58 0.74 -0.19
CA GLY A 97 -19.42 1.04 0.98
C GLY A 97 -18.93 0.48 2.31
N PHE A 98 -17.78 -0.20 2.37
CA PHE A 98 -17.18 -0.56 3.66
C PHE A 98 -16.51 0.65 4.32
N ARG A 99 -16.46 0.68 5.65
CA ARG A 99 -15.89 1.78 6.44
C ARG A 99 -14.96 1.24 7.51
N TYR A 100 -13.78 1.86 7.59
CA TYR A 100 -12.80 1.61 8.64
C TYR A 100 -13.06 2.43 9.91
N ASP A 101 -13.80 3.55 9.79
CA ASP A 101 -14.21 4.38 10.91
C ASP A 101 -15.61 3.98 11.38
N ASP A 102 -15.77 3.80 12.70
CA ASP A 102 -17.06 3.43 13.30
C ASP A 102 -18.08 4.59 13.32
N GLN A 103 -17.62 5.83 13.07
CA GLN A 103 -18.48 7.04 13.04
C GLN A 103 -19.06 7.34 11.65
N GLU A 104 -18.51 6.75 10.59
CA GLU A 104 -19.02 6.92 9.24
C GLU A 104 -20.19 5.96 8.94
N ASP A 105 -21.15 6.43 8.14
CA ASP A 105 -22.23 5.59 7.63
C ASP A 105 -21.70 4.56 6.63
N GLY A 106 -22.14 3.31 6.76
CA GLY A 106 -21.73 2.22 5.89
C GLY A 106 -21.50 0.91 6.64
N ILE A 107 -21.07 -0.12 5.90
CA ILE A 107 -20.77 -1.43 6.47
C ILE A 107 -19.41 -1.39 7.17
N LYS A 108 -19.40 -1.73 8.46
CA LYS A 108 -18.16 -1.65 9.24
C LYS A 108 -17.21 -2.80 8.90
N ILE A 109 -15.95 -2.48 8.61
CA ILE A 109 -14.90 -3.49 8.41
C ILE A 109 -14.77 -4.43 9.63
N VAL A 110 -15.05 -3.93 10.83
CA VAL A 110 -15.04 -4.75 12.06
C VAL A 110 -16.11 -5.85 12.00
N GLU A 111 -17.27 -5.59 11.39
CA GLU A 111 -18.33 -6.59 11.21
C GLU A 111 -17.93 -7.63 10.18
N LEU A 112 -17.40 -7.21 9.03
CA LEU A 112 -16.87 -8.11 8.01
C LEU A 112 -15.78 -9.02 8.59
N ARG A 113 -14.87 -8.47 9.41
CA ARG A 113 -13.84 -9.26 10.09
C ARG A 113 -14.45 -10.27 11.07
N LYS A 114 -15.46 -9.89 11.87
CA LYS A 114 -16.13 -10.83 12.78
C LYS A 114 -16.82 -11.96 12.03
N SER A 115 -17.50 -11.65 10.93
CA SER A 115 -18.12 -12.67 10.07
C SER A 115 -17.10 -13.64 9.50
N LEU A 116 -15.91 -13.11 9.10
CA LEU A 116 -14.80 -13.91 8.63
C LEU A 116 -14.24 -14.82 9.73
N GLU A 117 -13.98 -14.29 10.93
CA GLU A 117 -13.50 -15.05 12.10
C GLU A 117 -14.44 -16.20 12.45
N GLN A 118 -15.76 -15.95 12.40
CA GLN A 118 -16.79 -16.98 12.66
C GLN A 118 -16.83 -18.05 11.57
N ARG A 119 -16.81 -17.66 10.30
CA ARG A 119 -16.90 -18.59 9.17
C ARG A 119 -15.62 -19.42 9.00
N ALA A 120 -14.48 -18.85 9.34
CA ALA A 120 -13.21 -19.57 9.41
C ALA A 120 -13.12 -20.56 10.58
N GLY A 121 -14.08 -20.50 11.52
CA GLY A 121 -14.10 -21.39 12.69
C GLY A 121 -12.99 -21.10 13.71
N TRP A 122 -12.45 -19.87 13.73
CA TRP A 122 -11.39 -19.53 14.67
C TRP A 122 -11.92 -19.34 16.09
N ASP A 123 -11.32 -20.01 17.03
CA ASP A 123 -11.64 -19.90 18.45
C ASP A 123 -11.07 -18.61 19.08
N LYS A 124 -11.38 -18.39 20.35
CA LYS A 124 -10.96 -17.18 21.08
C LYS A 124 -9.44 -17.06 21.18
N GLU A 125 -8.73 -18.19 21.26
CA GLU A 125 -7.26 -18.20 21.35
C GLU A 125 -6.62 -17.86 20.00
N ALA A 126 -7.12 -18.38 18.89
CA ALA A 126 -6.73 -18.03 17.55
C ALA A 126 -6.92 -16.53 17.28
N VAL A 127 -8.09 -15.99 17.60
CA VAL A 127 -8.39 -14.55 17.45
C VAL A 127 -7.46 -13.70 18.34
N LYS A 128 -7.13 -14.15 19.54
CA LYS A 128 -6.19 -13.45 20.42
C LYS A 128 -4.78 -13.49 19.87
N ALA A 129 -4.32 -14.63 19.33
CA ALA A 129 -3.02 -14.76 18.67
C ALA A 129 -2.90 -13.80 17.48
N ILE A 130 -3.90 -13.74 16.61
CA ILE A 130 -3.98 -12.77 15.51
C ILE A 130 -3.86 -11.33 16.03
N ARG A 131 -4.63 -10.96 17.05
CA ARG A 131 -4.59 -9.60 17.63
C ARG A 131 -3.22 -9.25 18.21
N SER A 132 -2.51 -10.22 18.79
CA SER A 132 -1.17 -10.00 19.34
C SER A 132 -0.14 -9.70 18.25
N LEU A 133 -0.20 -10.38 17.10
CA LEU A 133 0.65 -10.11 15.94
C LEU A 133 0.54 -8.65 15.48
N TYR A 134 -0.67 -8.11 15.44
CA TYR A 134 -0.91 -6.75 14.96
C TYR A 134 -0.65 -5.66 16.00
N ARG A 135 -0.77 -5.98 17.30
CA ARG A 135 -0.49 -5.02 18.37
C ARG A 135 0.99 -4.71 18.50
N SER A 136 1.85 -5.67 18.22
CA SER A 136 3.31 -5.51 18.24
C SER A 136 3.85 -4.69 17.05
N GLN A 137 3.06 -4.57 15.98
CA GLN A 137 3.45 -3.85 14.75
C GLN A 137 2.91 -2.42 14.65
N GLN A 138 2.02 -2.00 15.55
CA GLN A 138 1.61 -0.59 15.60
C GLN A 138 2.73 0.24 16.24
N PRO A 139 3.31 1.23 15.53
CA PRO A 139 4.26 2.14 16.14
C PRO A 139 3.56 2.82 17.30
N ASN A 140 4.21 2.75 18.48
CA ASN A 140 3.69 3.27 19.74
C ASN A 140 3.29 4.75 19.57
N ARG A 141 1.98 5.04 19.52
CA ARG A 141 1.43 6.39 19.34
C ARG A 141 1.86 7.37 20.44
N GLN A 142 2.45 6.88 21.54
CA GLN A 142 2.89 7.70 22.66
C GLN A 142 4.23 8.43 22.43
N THR A 143 5.05 7.98 21.47
CA THR A 143 6.33 8.65 21.16
C THR A 143 6.20 9.80 20.16
N MET A 144 5.08 9.93 19.47
CA MET A 144 4.84 11.03 18.51
C MET A 144 4.28 12.31 19.15
N GLY A 145 3.77 12.24 20.37
CA GLY A 145 3.21 13.40 21.09
C GLY A 145 4.24 14.42 21.57
N ASN A 146 5.50 14.04 21.72
CA ASN A 146 6.55 14.91 22.27
C ASN A 146 7.47 15.56 21.23
N MET A 147 7.25 15.35 19.94
CA MET A 147 8.04 15.96 18.85
C MET A 147 7.33 17.15 18.16
N MET A 148 6.12 17.49 18.60
CA MET A 148 5.32 18.60 18.02
C MET A 148 5.48 19.94 18.78
N GLY A 149 6.57 20.13 19.50
CA GLY A 149 6.88 21.33 20.27
C GLY A 149 8.00 22.21 19.71
N MET A 150 8.24 22.21 18.41
CA MET A 150 9.13 23.22 17.80
C MET A 150 8.29 24.26 17.04
N PRO A 151 8.46 25.56 17.34
CA PRO A 151 7.81 26.61 16.60
C PRO A 151 8.32 26.63 15.15
N ALA A 152 7.40 26.80 14.20
CA ALA A 152 7.70 27.03 12.81
C ALA A 152 8.60 28.27 12.69
N SER A 153 9.91 28.07 12.57
CA SER A 153 10.84 29.15 12.25
C SER A 153 10.79 29.40 10.75
N THR A 154 10.22 30.55 10.43
CA THR A 154 10.41 31.28 9.19
C THR A 154 11.88 31.35 8.82
N SER A 155 12.25 30.74 7.68
CA SER A 155 13.26 31.22 6.73
C SER A 155 13.95 30.08 5.99
N GLY A 156 13.77 30.03 4.66
CA GLY A 156 14.65 29.32 3.75
C GLY A 156 14.74 27.81 3.99
N GLY A 157 13.61 27.11 4.05
CA GLY A 157 13.59 25.67 4.23
C GLY A 157 14.04 24.90 2.99
N LEU A 158 14.33 23.62 3.13
CA LEU A 158 14.66 22.70 2.04
C LEU A 158 13.59 22.73 0.93
N GLU A 159 12.36 23.09 1.29
CA GLU A 159 11.19 23.21 0.42
C GLU A 159 11.39 24.23 -0.72
N ASP A 160 12.16 25.30 -0.50
CA ASP A 160 12.44 26.32 -1.51
C ASP A 160 13.38 25.85 -2.63
N TYR A 161 14.02 24.69 -2.44
CA TYR A 161 15.02 24.12 -3.35
C TYR A 161 14.62 22.74 -3.87
N THR A 162 13.44 22.26 -3.51
CA THR A 162 13.01 20.90 -3.82
C THR A 162 11.62 20.89 -4.46
N ARG A 163 11.36 19.89 -5.30
CA ARG A 163 10.03 19.54 -5.79
C ARG A 163 9.58 18.25 -5.13
N ASP A 164 8.41 18.24 -4.51
CA ASP A 164 7.82 17.02 -3.96
C ASP A 164 7.18 16.18 -5.06
N LEU A 165 7.89 15.15 -5.48
CA LEU A 165 7.42 14.24 -6.52
C LEU A 165 6.26 13.35 -6.03
N THR A 166 6.22 13.03 -4.73
CA THR A 166 5.14 12.21 -4.16
C THR A 166 3.83 12.96 -4.11
N GLU A 167 3.86 14.24 -3.78
CA GLU A 167 2.68 15.09 -3.81
C GLU A 167 2.19 15.31 -5.26
N MET A 168 3.09 15.53 -6.20
CA MET A 168 2.76 15.63 -7.63
C MET A 168 2.13 14.33 -8.16
N ALA A 169 2.62 13.17 -7.70
CA ALA A 169 2.04 11.87 -8.05
C ALA A 169 0.61 11.73 -7.51
N ARG A 170 0.36 12.12 -6.25
CA ARG A 170 -0.97 12.08 -5.63
C ARG A 170 -1.98 12.97 -6.36
N ASN A 171 -1.50 14.11 -6.85
CA ASN A 171 -2.32 15.09 -7.59
C ASN A 171 -2.47 14.73 -9.08
N GLY A 172 -1.94 13.59 -9.53
CA GLY A 172 -2.00 13.16 -10.92
C GLY A 172 -1.20 14.05 -11.90
N SER A 173 -0.25 14.85 -11.37
CA SER A 173 0.55 15.79 -12.19
C SER A 173 1.78 15.15 -12.83
N LEU A 174 2.02 13.88 -12.61
CA LEU A 174 3.14 13.13 -13.21
C LEU A 174 2.66 12.24 -14.34
N GLU A 175 3.42 12.22 -15.44
CA GLU A 175 3.18 11.27 -16.52
C GLU A 175 3.42 9.83 -16.04
N PRO A 176 2.61 8.85 -16.45
CA PRO A 176 2.76 7.46 -16.05
C PRO A 176 4.08 6.87 -16.57
N VAL A 177 4.81 6.20 -15.68
CA VAL A 177 6.06 5.52 -16.04
C VAL A 177 5.77 4.10 -16.45
N ILE A 178 5.99 3.79 -17.73
CA ILE A 178 5.67 2.49 -18.34
C ILE A 178 6.96 1.68 -18.58
N GLY A 179 6.90 0.37 -18.34
CA GLY A 179 7.95 -0.58 -18.71
C GLY A 179 9.19 -0.59 -17.81
N ARG A 180 9.18 0.10 -16.66
CA ARG A 180 10.32 0.20 -15.73
C ARG A 180 10.07 -0.47 -14.37
N GLY A 181 9.16 -1.43 -14.34
CA GLY A 181 8.73 -2.07 -13.09
C GLY A 181 9.87 -2.77 -12.34
N GLN A 182 10.76 -3.46 -13.06
CA GLN A 182 11.87 -4.22 -12.45
C GLN A 182 12.91 -3.30 -11.82
N GLU A 183 13.30 -2.23 -12.51
CA GLU A 183 14.30 -1.27 -12.02
C GLU A 183 13.76 -0.52 -10.80
N ILE A 184 12.49 -0.10 -10.81
CA ILE A 184 11.84 0.56 -9.67
C ILE A 184 11.76 -0.42 -8.49
N SER A 185 11.38 -1.68 -8.71
CA SER A 185 11.36 -2.72 -7.68
C SER A 185 12.75 -2.93 -7.07
N ARG A 186 13.78 -2.96 -7.90
CA ARG A 186 15.17 -3.06 -7.43
C ARG A 186 15.59 -1.86 -6.57
N MET A 187 15.19 -0.66 -6.98
CA MET A 187 15.45 0.56 -6.24
C MET A 187 14.76 0.55 -4.87
N ILE A 188 13.50 0.12 -4.80
CA ILE A 188 12.75 -0.03 -3.55
C ILE A 188 13.44 -1.05 -2.63
N GLN A 189 13.89 -2.20 -3.15
CA GLN A 189 14.64 -3.19 -2.36
C GLN A 189 15.92 -2.61 -1.75
N ILE A 190 16.63 -1.75 -2.48
CA ILE A 190 17.84 -1.10 -1.98
C ILE A 190 17.48 -0.09 -0.89
N LEU A 191 16.47 0.75 -1.13
CA LEU A 191 15.98 1.76 -0.18
C LEU A 191 15.45 1.15 1.13
N SER A 192 14.88 -0.05 1.08
CA SER A 192 14.35 -0.77 2.26
C SER A 192 15.44 -1.44 3.13
N ARG A 193 16.72 -1.39 2.74
CA ARG A 193 17.80 -1.95 3.55
C ARG A 193 18.06 -1.10 4.79
N LYS A 194 18.46 -1.75 5.88
CA LYS A 194 18.87 -1.04 7.12
C LYS A 194 20.17 -0.23 6.95
N THR A 195 21.04 -0.69 6.07
CA THR A 195 22.32 -0.04 5.75
C THR A 195 22.57 -0.08 4.25
N LYS A 196 23.38 0.85 3.71
CA LYS A 196 23.68 0.95 2.28
C LYS A 196 22.42 1.07 1.42
N ASN A 197 21.49 1.88 1.88
CA ASN A 197 20.17 2.11 1.28
C ASN A 197 20.13 3.25 0.26
N ASN A 198 21.28 3.65 -0.29
CA ASN A 198 21.38 4.72 -1.28
C ASN A 198 21.58 4.12 -2.68
N PRO A 199 20.55 4.00 -3.52
CA PRO A 199 20.68 3.52 -4.89
C PRO A 199 21.35 4.59 -5.77
N VAL A 200 22.26 4.16 -6.66
CA VAL A 200 22.85 4.99 -7.69
C VAL A 200 22.36 4.50 -9.05
N LEU A 201 21.78 5.40 -9.84
CA LEU A 201 21.30 5.12 -11.19
C LEU A 201 22.38 5.46 -12.20
N VAL A 202 22.92 4.45 -12.89
CA VAL A 202 23.96 4.56 -13.90
C VAL A 202 23.39 4.23 -15.28
N GLY A 203 23.77 5.01 -16.28
CA GLY A 203 23.36 4.80 -17.68
C GLY A 203 23.58 6.06 -18.50
N ASP A 204 23.46 5.94 -19.83
CA ASP A 204 23.65 7.03 -20.77
C ASP A 204 22.63 8.16 -20.60
N ALA A 205 22.88 9.32 -21.18
CA ALA A 205 21.91 10.41 -21.21
C ALA A 205 20.64 9.98 -21.96
N GLY A 206 19.47 10.36 -21.43
CA GLY A 206 18.19 10.07 -22.10
C GLY A 206 17.60 8.67 -21.85
N VAL A 207 18.28 7.75 -21.16
CA VAL A 207 17.77 6.38 -20.91
C VAL A 207 16.65 6.32 -19.85
N GLY A 208 16.20 7.45 -19.31
CA GLY A 208 15.07 7.51 -18.39
C GLY A 208 15.43 7.36 -16.90
N LYS A 209 16.65 7.74 -16.47
CA LYS A 209 17.03 7.71 -15.03
C LYS A 209 16.09 8.54 -14.16
N THR A 210 15.69 9.71 -14.61
CA THR A 210 14.72 10.57 -13.89
C THR A 210 13.35 9.93 -13.84
N ALA A 211 12.92 9.23 -14.88
CA ALA A 211 11.65 8.50 -14.89
C ALA A 211 11.57 7.44 -13.79
N LEU A 212 12.69 6.82 -13.39
CA LEU A 212 12.70 5.88 -12.26
C LEU A 212 12.37 6.55 -10.93
N ALA A 213 12.85 7.78 -10.70
CA ALA A 213 12.49 8.56 -9.51
C ALA A 213 11.00 8.96 -9.50
N LEU A 214 10.47 9.35 -10.67
CA LEU A 214 9.04 9.65 -10.83
C LEU A 214 8.20 8.39 -10.61
N GLY A 215 8.61 7.24 -11.15
CA GLY A 215 7.94 5.96 -10.94
C GLY A 215 7.98 5.49 -9.48
N LEU A 216 9.07 5.73 -8.75
CA LEU A 216 9.14 5.50 -7.32
C LEU A 216 8.10 6.36 -6.57
N ALA A 217 8.03 7.65 -6.88
CA ALA A 217 7.06 8.56 -6.27
C ALA A 217 5.61 8.12 -6.55
N GLN A 218 5.31 7.65 -7.76
CA GLN A 218 4.01 7.09 -8.14
C GLN A 218 3.68 5.84 -7.34
N ARG A 219 4.62 4.90 -7.15
CA ARG A 219 4.40 3.70 -6.33
C ARG A 219 4.19 4.03 -4.85
N ILE A 220 4.91 5.01 -4.31
CA ILE A 220 4.68 5.48 -2.94
C ILE A 220 3.29 6.12 -2.83
N ALA A 221 2.90 6.95 -3.79
CA ALA A 221 1.60 7.61 -3.81
C ALA A 221 0.42 6.62 -3.92
N SER A 222 0.59 5.55 -4.72
CA SER A 222 -0.40 4.46 -4.87
C SER A 222 -0.34 3.42 -3.75
N GLY A 223 0.64 3.50 -2.84
CA GLY A 223 0.82 2.52 -1.77
C GLY A 223 1.43 1.18 -2.23
N ASP A 224 1.94 1.08 -3.46
CA ASP A 224 2.63 -0.13 -3.96
C ASP A 224 4.11 -0.16 -3.56
N VAL A 225 4.35 -0.03 -2.27
CA VAL A 225 5.66 -0.09 -1.61
C VAL A 225 5.53 -0.75 -0.24
N PRO A 226 6.61 -1.26 0.38
CA PRO A 226 6.59 -1.76 1.75
C PRO A 226 5.99 -0.74 2.72
N THR A 227 5.31 -1.22 3.78
CA THR A 227 4.61 -0.36 4.77
C THR A 227 5.52 0.73 5.35
N GLU A 228 6.80 0.40 5.57
CA GLU A 228 7.79 1.35 6.09
C GLU A 228 8.03 2.52 5.14
N MET A 229 7.88 2.29 3.83
CA MET A 229 8.07 3.31 2.80
C MET A 229 6.80 4.08 2.42
N ALA A 230 5.62 3.60 2.78
CA ALA A 230 4.34 4.22 2.40
C ALA A 230 4.17 5.67 2.91
N LYS A 231 4.89 6.03 3.97
CA LYS A 231 4.88 7.39 4.56
C LYS A 231 6.04 8.27 4.08
N LEU A 232 6.93 7.73 3.26
CA LEU A 232 8.06 8.50 2.75
C LEU A 232 7.61 9.47 1.65
N ARG A 233 8.37 10.54 1.49
CA ARG A 233 8.22 11.53 0.42
C ARG A 233 9.49 11.53 -0.42
N VAL A 234 9.34 11.65 -1.71
CA VAL A 234 10.45 11.77 -2.68
C VAL A 234 10.56 13.23 -3.09
N PHE A 235 11.71 13.81 -2.82
CA PHE A 235 12.02 15.18 -3.22
C PHE A 235 13.11 15.19 -4.29
N GLU A 236 12.88 15.94 -5.35
CA GLU A 236 13.88 16.29 -6.34
C GLU A 236 14.63 17.54 -5.87
N LEU A 237 15.94 17.46 -5.69
CA LEU A 237 16.78 18.58 -5.27
C LEU A 237 17.47 19.21 -6.48
N ASP A 238 17.26 20.51 -6.69
CA ASP A 238 18.00 21.29 -7.67
C ASP A 238 19.31 21.84 -7.07
N LEU A 239 20.39 21.12 -7.29
CA LEU A 239 21.72 21.50 -6.80
C LEU A 239 22.20 22.83 -7.40
N MET A 240 21.81 23.19 -8.61
CA MET A 240 22.24 24.46 -9.24
C MET A 240 21.62 25.64 -8.51
N THR A 241 20.35 25.56 -8.17
CA THR A 241 19.65 26.60 -7.39
C THR A 241 20.26 26.73 -5.99
N VAL A 242 20.60 25.62 -5.34
CA VAL A 242 21.26 25.63 -4.01
C VAL A 242 22.61 26.34 -4.08
N VAL A 243 23.47 25.98 -5.05
CA VAL A 243 24.81 26.57 -5.21
C VAL A 243 24.76 28.07 -5.56
N GLN A 244 23.81 28.48 -6.42
CA GLN A 244 23.67 29.89 -6.79
C GLN A 244 23.28 30.76 -5.60
N ARG A 245 22.35 30.31 -4.75
CA ARG A 245 21.89 31.07 -3.57
C ARG A 245 22.89 31.07 -2.42
N THR A 246 23.74 30.04 -2.31
CA THR A 246 24.79 30.00 -1.28
C THR A 246 26.03 30.84 -1.63
N ARG A 247 26.26 31.16 -2.91
CA ARG A 247 27.34 32.04 -3.35
C ARG A 247 27.05 33.56 -3.20
N LEU A 248 25.82 33.91 -2.82
CA LEU A 248 25.38 35.32 -2.66
C LEU A 248 25.30 35.77 -1.19
N ARG A 249 25.95 35.01 -0.30
CA ARG A 249 26.12 35.42 1.12
C ARG A 249 27.58 35.59 1.45
#